data_940e494699a151af68054c534a56c0ef
#
_entry.id   940e494699a151af68054c534a56c0ef
#
_cell.length_a   1.000
_cell.length_b   1.000
_cell.length_c   1.000
_cell.angle_alpha   90.00
_cell.angle_beta   90.00
_cell.angle_gamma   90.00
#
_symmetry.space_group_name_H-M   'P 1'
#
loop_
_entity.id
_entity.type
_entity.pdbx_description
1 polymer ?
#
loop_
_entity_poly.entity_id
_entity_poly.type
_entity_poly.pdbx_seq_one_letter_code
_entity_poly.pdbx_strand_id
1 'polypeptide(L)'
;MRQGSTACVFLLATQTWSQHHWSQHKAAFLLRVLESLTDQLAKLGVPLQILDAPNFDDATGHLLKFSREIGAKKLFFNREYPLDEKVRDERVRNSLEENGIECEPHDSFLVFPPNSILKDDGHPYSVFTPFKRKWLAKAEGEGLRSLPCPRPQQSRVLETKIPGEILSTRANFGQNLWPGNHKHAGDLLETFLNGKIDRYHNERDFPATDGTSKLSPYLSLGVISPRECLERAQTLQRTNSINPNDGIETWVSELIWRDFYTHVLAQNSRISRGRAFKAETDKMQWNVNEEWFERWAKGETGFPIVDAGMRQLNTTGWMHNRLRMITSQFLTKHLFIDWRRGEKYFLSRLVDGEFAANNGGWQWSASTGTDAVPYFRMFNPLRQSERFDPDGSFIREQIPELIDANPKFFANPTAQNDLFSSYPSPMIDLKEERERTLTRWKRFNQTLS
;
A
#
# COMPACT_ATOMS: atom_id res chain seq x y z
N MET A 1 3.90 4.89 28.86
CA MET A 1 4.63 4.19 29.92
C MET A 1 5.25 5.10 31.01
N ARG A 2 5.27 6.43 30.87
CA ARG A 2 5.78 7.36 31.91
C ARG A 2 4.76 7.67 33.02
N GLN A 3 3.49 7.27 32.89
CA GLN A 3 2.38 7.67 33.78
C GLN A 3 1.67 6.52 34.50
N GLY A 4 2.25 5.33 34.56
CA GLY A 4 1.66 4.15 35.23
C GLY A 4 1.84 2.86 34.43
N SER A 5 1.14 1.79 34.83
CA SER A 5 1.15 0.53 34.08
C SER A 5 0.28 0.62 32.83
N THR A 6 0.76 0.04 31.74
CA THR A 6 0.14 0.06 30.41
C THR A 6 -0.39 -1.32 30.06
N ALA A 7 -1.55 -1.41 29.42
CA ALA A 7 -2.05 -2.59 28.71
C ALA A 7 -2.33 -2.21 27.26
N CYS A 8 -2.13 -3.13 26.34
CA CYS A 8 -2.48 -2.97 24.94
C CYS A 8 -3.78 -3.70 24.61
N VAL A 9 -4.53 -3.17 23.66
CA VAL A 9 -5.73 -3.79 23.11
C VAL A 9 -5.71 -3.71 21.60
N PHE A 10 -6.10 -4.78 20.93
CA PHE A 10 -6.31 -4.84 19.50
C PHE A 10 -7.74 -5.27 19.19
N LEU A 11 -8.42 -4.56 18.29
CA LEU A 11 -9.78 -4.87 17.86
C LEU A 11 -9.77 -5.60 16.52
N LEU A 12 -10.41 -6.76 16.47
CA LEU A 12 -10.57 -7.54 15.25
C LEU A 12 -11.88 -7.14 14.56
N ALA A 13 -11.77 -6.28 13.56
CA ALA A 13 -12.91 -5.76 12.82
C ALA A 13 -13.11 -6.54 11.51
N THR A 14 -13.29 -7.86 11.58
CA THR A 14 -13.25 -8.78 10.42
C THR A 14 -14.33 -8.50 9.38
N GLN A 15 -15.53 -8.08 9.78
CA GLN A 15 -16.59 -7.67 8.85
C GLN A 15 -16.23 -6.37 8.12
N THR A 16 -15.71 -5.37 8.85
CA THR A 16 -15.26 -4.13 8.24
C THR A 16 -14.09 -4.38 7.28
N TRP A 17 -13.12 -5.22 7.65
CA TRP A 17 -12.03 -5.57 6.73
C TRP A 17 -12.53 -6.22 5.46
N SER A 18 -13.53 -7.11 5.53
CA SER A 18 -14.18 -7.70 4.35
C SER A 18 -14.86 -6.64 3.48
N GLN A 19 -15.58 -5.70 4.10
CA GLN A 19 -16.24 -4.58 3.40
C GLN A 19 -15.21 -3.64 2.74
N HIS A 20 -14.05 -3.45 3.37
CA HIS A 20 -12.91 -2.68 2.85
C HIS A 20 -12.00 -3.49 1.92
N HIS A 21 -12.44 -4.67 1.49
CA HIS A 21 -11.72 -5.54 0.56
C HIS A 21 -10.30 -5.93 1.02
N TRP A 22 -10.08 -6.10 2.33
CA TRP A 22 -8.79 -6.62 2.81
C TRP A 22 -8.53 -8.02 2.25
N SER A 23 -7.31 -8.24 1.78
CA SER A 23 -6.91 -9.54 1.26
C SER A 23 -6.70 -10.57 2.37
N GLN A 24 -6.86 -11.85 2.02
CA GLN A 24 -6.48 -12.96 2.90
C GLN A 24 -4.98 -12.94 3.23
N HIS A 25 -4.12 -12.52 2.28
CA HIS A 25 -2.69 -12.34 2.51
C HIS A 25 -2.41 -11.29 3.59
N LYS A 26 -3.10 -10.16 3.56
CA LYS A 26 -2.96 -9.10 4.56
C LYS A 26 -3.49 -9.53 5.92
N ALA A 27 -4.64 -10.19 5.97
CA ALA A 27 -5.20 -10.72 7.22
C ALA A 27 -4.26 -11.77 7.87
N ALA A 28 -3.77 -12.73 7.10
CA ALA A 28 -2.81 -13.71 7.58
C ALA A 28 -1.47 -13.09 8.04
N PHE A 29 -1.00 -12.07 7.33
CA PHE A 29 0.19 -11.33 7.74
C PHE A 29 -0.03 -10.58 9.06
N LEU A 30 -1.18 -9.90 9.23
CA LEU A 30 -1.55 -9.24 10.47
C LEU A 30 -1.54 -10.22 11.67
N LEU A 31 -2.08 -11.43 11.50
CA LEU A 31 -2.08 -12.41 12.59
C LEU A 31 -0.65 -12.79 13.02
N ARG A 32 0.27 -12.98 12.06
CA ARG A 32 1.69 -13.22 12.38
C ARG A 32 2.34 -12.02 13.09
N VAL A 33 1.96 -10.81 12.68
CA VAL A 33 2.42 -9.56 13.34
C VAL A 33 1.91 -9.50 14.78
N LEU A 34 0.64 -9.80 15.02
CA LEU A 34 0.06 -9.80 16.38
C LEU A 34 0.71 -10.83 17.31
N GLU A 35 1.06 -12.01 16.81
CA GLU A 35 1.82 -13.01 17.58
C GLU A 35 3.19 -12.49 17.99
N SER A 36 3.95 -12.00 17.01
CA SER A 36 5.26 -11.43 17.28
C SER A 36 5.18 -10.23 18.24
N LEU A 37 4.15 -9.40 18.10
CA LEU A 37 3.90 -8.27 19.00
C LEU A 37 3.56 -8.74 20.41
N THR A 38 2.76 -9.79 20.55
CA THR A 38 2.43 -10.40 21.85
C THR A 38 3.70 -10.80 22.60
N ASP A 39 4.63 -11.50 21.92
CA ASP A 39 5.90 -11.94 22.52
C ASP A 39 6.79 -10.76 22.93
N GLN A 40 6.82 -9.70 22.12
CA GLN A 40 7.60 -8.50 22.40
C GLN A 40 7.00 -7.72 23.57
N LEU A 41 5.70 -7.56 23.64
CA LEU A 41 5.00 -6.87 24.74
C LEU A 41 5.12 -7.66 26.06
N ALA A 42 5.08 -8.99 26.00
CA ALA A 42 5.29 -9.85 27.17
C ALA A 42 6.66 -9.61 27.82
N LYS A 43 7.74 -9.46 27.02
CA LYS A 43 9.09 -9.11 27.51
C LYS A 43 9.15 -7.74 28.18
N LEU A 44 8.23 -6.84 27.83
CA LEU A 44 8.08 -5.52 28.45
C LEU A 44 7.11 -5.52 29.65
N GLY A 45 6.53 -6.66 30.00
CA GLY A 45 5.51 -6.76 31.04
C GLY A 45 4.18 -6.09 30.66
N VAL A 46 3.92 -5.90 29.37
CA VAL A 46 2.72 -5.25 28.84
C VAL A 46 1.76 -6.31 28.29
N PRO A 47 0.58 -6.53 28.91
CA PRO A 47 -0.41 -7.46 28.36
C PRO A 47 -1.04 -6.92 27.08
N LEU A 48 -1.30 -7.81 26.11
CA LEU A 48 -2.08 -7.53 24.91
C LEU A 48 -3.42 -8.28 24.97
N GLN A 49 -4.52 -7.55 24.88
CA GLN A 49 -5.85 -8.14 24.72
C GLN A 49 -6.29 -8.02 23.27
N ILE A 50 -6.75 -9.12 22.68
CA ILE A 50 -7.35 -9.12 21.35
C ILE A 50 -8.85 -9.32 21.53
N LEU A 51 -9.63 -8.32 21.15
CA LEU A 51 -11.08 -8.29 21.29
C LEU A 51 -11.74 -8.49 19.93
N ASP A 52 -12.74 -9.37 19.89
CA ASP A 52 -13.58 -9.50 18.71
C ASP A 52 -14.59 -8.35 18.68
N ALA A 53 -14.42 -7.46 17.72
CA ALA A 53 -15.29 -6.33 17.44
C ALA A 53 -15.54 -6.31 15.92
N PRO A 54 -16.47 -7.14 15.41
CA PRO A 54 -16.59 -7.48 13.99
C PRO A 54 -16.66 -6.26 13.06
N ASN A 55 -17.25 -5.18 13.53
CA ASN A 55 -17.37 -3.91 12.80
C ASN A 55 -16.92 -2.72 13.66
N PHE A 56 -16.73 -1.57 13.02
CA PHE A 56 -16.28 -0.34 13.69
C PHE A 56 -17.32 0.24 14.67
N ASP A 57 -18.61 -0.07 14.51
CA ASP A 57 -19.64 0.40 15.44
C ASP A 57 -19.51 -0.30 16.80
N ASP A 58 -19.09 -1.55 16.82
CA ASP A 58 -18.85 -2.32 18.05
C ASP A 58 -17.59 -1.84 18.81
N ALA A 59 -16.63 -1.25 18.12
CA ALA A 59 -15.34 -0.83 18.66
C ALA A 59 -15.47 0.03 19.93
N THR A 60 -16.38 1.00 19.92
CA THR A 60 -16.60 1.94 21.03
C THR A 60 -17.02 1.23 22.29
N GLY A 61 -18.03 0.33 22.21
CA GLY A 61 -18.52 -0.44 23.36
C GLY A 61 -17.45 -1.37 23.97
N HIS A 62 -16.72 -2.07 23.11
CA HIS A 62 -15.64 -2.97 23.54
C HIS A 62 -14.49 -2.21 24.23
N LEU A 63 -14.05 -1.08 23.67
CA LEU A 63 -12.99 -0.27 24.27
C LEU A 63 -13.43 0.36 25.60
N LEU A 64 -14.64 0.88 25.70
CA LEU A 64 -15.17 1.44 26.93
C LEU A 64 -15.26 0.37 28.05
N LYS A 65 -15.80 -0.80 27.72
CA LYS A 65 -15.89 -1.93 28.65
C LYS A 65 -14.52 -2.33 29.14
N PHE A 66 -13.58 -2.60 28.25
CA PHE A 66 -12.21 -2.99 28.58
C PHE A 66 -11.50 -1.93 29.43
N SER A 67 -11.62 -0.65 29.05
CA SER A 67 -11.01 0.46 29.79
C SER A 67 -11.51 0.57 31.23
N ARG A 68 -12.82 0.34 31.44
CA ARG A 68 -13.42 0.30 32.80
C ARG A 68 -12.93 -0.90 33.61
N GLU A 69 -12.86 -2.08 33.01
CA GLU A 69 -12.41 -3.33 33.66
C GLU A 69 -10.98 -3.20 34.20
N ILE A 70 -10.09 -2.54 33.46
CA ILE A 70 -8.70 -2.35 33.89
C ILE A 70 -8.47 -1.05 34.68
N GLY A 71 -9.49 -0.22 34.86
CA GLY A 71 -9.39 1.10 35.51
C GLY A 71 -8.50 2.07 34.74
N ALA A 72 -8.54 2.05 33.41
CA ALA A 72 -7.77 2.94 32.56
C ALA A 72 -8.15 4.40 32.82
N LYS A 73 -7.15 5.27 32.86
CA LYS A 73 -7.34 6.73 32.95
C LYS A 73 -7.15 7.41 31.60
N LYS A 74 -6.43 6.74 30.69
CA LYS A 74 -6.07 7.33 29.41
C LYS A 74 -5.96 6.26 28.33
N LEU A 75 -6.47 6.54 27.13
CA LEU A 75 -6.32 5.77 25.91
C LEU A 75 -5.36 6.46 24.97
N PHE A 76 -4.35 5.74 24.47
CA PHE A 76 -3.46 6.16 23.40
C PHE A 76 -3.76 5.35 22.14
N PHE A 77 -3.86 6.01 21.00
CA PHE A 77 -4.04 5.33 19.72
C PHE A 77 -3.45 6.12 18.57
N ASN A 78 -3.18 5.45 17.45
CA ASN A 78 -2.77 6.12 16.22
C ASN A 78 -4.01 6.47 15.40
N ARG A 79 -4.03 7.70 14.83
CA ARG A 79 -5.06 8.11 13.88
C ARG A 79 -4.93 7.32 12.60
N GLU A 80 -6.08 6.99 12.03
CA GLU A 80 -6.22 6.54 10.65
C GLU A 80 -7.00 7.60 9.85
N TYR A 81 -6.76 7.67 8.54
CA TYR A 81 -7.21 8.81 7.74
C TYR A 81 -8.36 8.53 6.76
N PRO A 82 -8.68 7.28 6.37
CA PRO A 82 -9.90 7.01 5.65
C PRO A 82 -11.14 7.40 6.46
N LEU A 83 -12.27 7.62 5.77
CA LEU A 83 -13.43 8.25 6.40
C LEU A 83 -14.04 7.42 7.54
N ASP A 84 -14.18 6.11 7.33
CA ASP A 84 -14.84 5.23 8.30
C ASP A 84 -13.99 5.09 9.57
N GLU A 85 -12.66 5.03 9.39
CA GLU A 85 -11.69 5.01 10.48
C GLU A 85 -11.72 6.32 11.28
N LYS A 86 -11.81 7.47 10.61
CA LYS A 86 -11.96 8.78 11.29
C LYS A 86 -13.25 8.86 12.09
N VAL A 87 -14.36 8.38 11.54
CA VAL A 87 -15.66 8.37 12.24
C VAL A 87 -15.60 7.45 13.45
N ARG A 88 -14.98 6.26 13.34
CA ARG A 88 -14.73 5.37 14.46
C ARG A 88 -13.90 6.05 15.55
N ASP A 89 -12.78 6.66 15.19
CA ASP A 89 -11.88 7.31 16.15
C ASP A 89 -12.56 8.45 16.90
N GLU A 90 -13.39 9.25 16.23
CA GLU A 90 -14.17 10.32 16.86
C GLU A 90 -15.22 9.77 17.83
N ARG A 91 -15.94 8.70 17.45
CA ARG A 91 -16.92 8.04 18.33
C ARG A 91 -16.26 7.47 19.57
N VAL A 92 -15.13 6.76 19.40
CA VAL A 92 -14.34 6.20 20.50
C VAL A 92 -13.91 7.31 21.45
N ARG A 93 -13.31 8.37 20.93
CA ARG A 93 -12.86 9.51 21.73
C ARG A 93 -13.99 10.11 22.55
N ASN A 94 -15.08 10.49 21.89
CA ASN A 94 -16.22 11.15 22.55
C ASN A 94 -16.78 10.26 23.68
N SER A 95 -17.03 8.99 23.40
CA SER A 95 -17.57 8.06 24.38
C SER A 95 -16.65 7.81 25.58
N LEU A 96 -15.35 7.72 25.38
CA LEU A 96 -14.39 7.52 26.48
C LEU A 96 -14.23 8.80 27.32
N GLU A 97 -14.13 9.97 26.69
CA GLU A 97 -14.02 11.25 27.36
C GLU A 97 -15.27 11.57 28.21
N GLU A 98 -16.49 11.29 27.70
CA GLU A 98 -17.75 11.36 28.46
C GLU A 98 -17.76 10.43 29.70
N ASN A 99 -16.94 9.39 29.68
CA ASN A 99 -16.79 8.44 30.80
C ASN A 99 -15.53 8.70 31.64
N GLY A 100 -14.90 9.86 31.52
CA GLY A 100 -13.76 10.29 32.32
C GLY A 100 -12.42 9.63 31.97
N ILE A 101 -12.31 9.06 30.76
CA ILE A 101 -11.08 8.43 30.22
C ILE A 101 -10.51 9.38 29.16
N GLU A 102 -9.36 10.01 29.44
CA GLU A 102 -8.68 10.92 28.51
C GLU A 102 -8.24 10.16 27.25
N CYS A 103 -8.38 10.79 26.08
CA CYS A 103 -7.93 10.22 24.80
C CYS A 103 -6.78 11.05 24.20
N GLU A 104 -5.67 10.39 23.89
CA GLU A 104 -4.50 11.02 23.26
C GLU A 104 -4.17 10.31 21.92
N PRO A 105 -4.66 10.86 20.80
CA PRO A 105 -4.34 10.34 19.47
C PRO A 105 -2.96 10.80 19.00
N HIS A 106 -2.22 9.89 18.34
CA HIS A 106 -0.91 10.12 17.76
C HIS A 106 -0.90 9.90 16.24
N ASP A 107 0.15 10.38 15.56
CA ASP A 107 0.35 10.24 14.12
C ASP A 107 1.66 9.48 13.83
N SER A 108 1.70 8.18 14.17
CA SER A 108 2.91 7.37 14.02
C SER A 108 3.02 6.65 12.67
N PHE A 109 1.91 6.62 11.91
CA PHE A 109 1.84 5.93 10.62
C PHE A 109 2.60 6.65 9.49
N LEU A 110 2.80 7.97 9.63
CA LEU A 110 3.47 8.84 8.67
C LEU A 110 4.72 9.47 9.27
N VAL A 111 5.59 10.00 8.43
CA VAL A 111 6.67 10.87 8.89
C VAL A 111 6.07 12.19 9.37
N PHE A 112 5.21 12.80 8.56
CA PHE A 112 4.48 14.02 8.92
C PHE A 112 2.96 13.81 8.80
N PRO A 113 2.18 14.23 9.82
CA PRO A 113 0.74 14.07 9.79
C PRO A 113 0.07 15.00 8.76
N PRO A 114 -1.12 14.64 8.26
CA PRO A 114 -1.91 15.53 7.41
C PRO A 114 -2.09 16.92 8.05
N ASN A 115 -2.14 17.95 7.21
CA ASN A 115 -2.16 19.38 7.57
C ASN A 115 -0.84 19.95 8.11
N SER A 116 0.22 19.18 8.26
CA SER A 116 1.53 19.69 8.66
C SER A 116 2.41 20.15 7.49
N ILE A 117 2.06 19.73 6.26
CA ILE A 117 2.70 20.14 5.00
C ILE A 117 1.65 20.86 4.15
N LEU A 118 1.65 22.17 4.22
CA LEU A 118 0.73 23.04 3.49
C LEU A 118 1.51 24.06 2.65
N LYS A 119 0.86 24.59 1.63
CA LYS A 119 1.34 25.77 0.90
C LYS A 119 1.38 27.00 1.82
N ASP A 120 2.04 28.05 1.39
CA ASP A 120 2.14 29.29 2.17
C ASP A 120 0.78 30.01 2.34
N ASP A 121 -0.18 29.72 1.46
CA ASP A 121 -1.58 30.18 1.54
C ASP A 121 -2.46 29.30 2.45
N GLY A 122 -1.90 28.28 3.11
CA GLY A 122 -2.60 27.34 3.98
C GLY A 122 -3.34 26.21 3.25
N HIS A 123 -3.34 26.20 1.91
CA HIS A 123 -4.00 25.14 1.14
C HIS A 123 -3.12 23.89 1.00
N PRO A 124 -3.75 22.70 0.84
CA PRO A 124 -3.03 21.44 0.59
C PRO A 124 -2.35 21.42 -0.78
N TYR A 125 -1.29 20.63 -0.87
CA TYR A 125 -0.66 20.31 -2.15
C TYR A 125 -1.47 19.26 -2.91
N SER A 126 -1.62 19.49 -4.22
CA SER A 126 -2.19 18.53 -5.19
C SER A 126 -1.17 18.02 -6.20
N VAL A 127 0.11 18.45 -6.09
CA VAL A 127 1.22 18.04 -6.97
C VAL A 127 2.38 17.59 -6.10
N PHE A 128 2.97 16.45 -6.44
CA PHE A 128 3.99 15.80 -5.63
C PHE A 128 5.29 16.61 -5.50
N THR A 129 5.81 17.15 -6.59
CA THR A 129 7.12 17.82 -6.59
C THR A 129 7.21 18.99 -5.59
N PRO A 130 6.26 19.94 -5.55
CA PRO A 130 6.28 21.00 -4.54
C PRO A 130 6.01 20.47 -3.11
N PHE A 131 5.17 19.41 -2.96
CA PHE A 131 4.99 18.75 -1.67
C PHE A 131 6.31 18.15 -1.17
N LYS A 132 7.01 17.35 -2.00
CA LYS A 132 8.32 16.75 -1.67
C LYS A 132 9.31 17.83 -1.21
N ARG A 133 9.39 18.97 -1.91
CA ARG A 133 10.30 20.06 -1.55
C ARG A 133 10.00 20.62 -0.14
N LYS A 134 8.74 20.90 0.14
CA LYS A 134 8.32 21.41 1.48
C LYS A 134 8.53 20.37 2.57
N TRP A 135 8.25 19.10 2.26
CA TRP A 135 8.45 17.97 3.17
C TRP A 135 9.93 17.79 3.56
N LEU A 136 10.84 17.81 2.57
CA LEU A 136 12.29 17.71 2.83
C LEU A 136 12.80 18.87 3.67
N ALA A 137 12.41 20.10 3.36
CA ALA A 137 12.80 21.28 4.16
C ALA A 137 12.33 21.15 5.62
N LYS A 138 11.12 20.61 5.85
CA LYS A 138 10.61 20.35 7.20
C LYS A 138 11.40 19.25 7.91
N ALA A 139 11.75 18.16 7.19
CA ALA A 139 12.52 17.04 7.73
C ALA A 139 13.93 17.45 8.18
N GLU A 140 14.56 18.34 7.43
CA GLU A 140 15.87 18.92 7.81
C GLU A 140 15.78 19.76 9.08
N GLY A 141 14.69 20.54 9.25
CA GLY A 141 14.51 21.43 10.39
C GLY A 141 14.12 20.74 11.70
N GLU A 142 13.38 19.62 11.67
CA GLU A 142 12.82 18.99 12.88
C GLU A 142 13.70 17.90 13.51
N GLY A 143 14.79 17.47 12.86
CA GLY A 143 15.70 16.47 13.41
C GLY A 143 14.98 15.17 13.79
N LEU A 144 14.20 14.62 12.87
CA LEU A 144 13.37 13.43 13.07
C LEU A 144 14.17 12.24 13.60
N ARG A 145 13.70 11.66 14.70
CA ARG A 145 14.27 10.45 15.30
C ARG A 145 13.19 9.45 15.62
N SER A 146 13.52 8.18 15.49
CA SER A 146 12.71 7.10 16.01
C SER A 146 12.78 7.09 17.55
N LEU A 147 11.68 6.67 18.19
CA LEU A 147 11.68 6.54 19.64
C LEU A 147 12.35 5.22 20.06
N PRO A 148 13.15 5.25 21.15
CA PRO A 148 13.76 4.02 21.65
C PRO A 148 12.72 3.07 22.20
N CYS A 149 13.05 1.76 22.22
CA CYS A 149 12.22 0.76 22.89
C CYS A 149 12.00 1.16 24.37
N PRO A 150 10.76 1.10 24.87
CA PRO A 150 10.47 1.46 26.26
C PRO A 150 11.09 0.45 27.23
N ARG A 151 11.30 0.89 28.48
CA ARG A 151 11.78 -0.01 29.54
C ARG A 151 10.65 -0.93 29.99
N PRO A 152 10.97 -2.19 30.40
CA PRO A 152 9.98 -3.08 30.98
C PRO A 152 9.28 -2.47 32.19
N GLN A 153 7.99 -2.76 32.33
CA GLN A 153 7.19 -2.43 33.52
C GLN A 153 6.99 -3.67 34.39
N GLN A 154 6.59 -3.48 35.63
CA GLN A 154 6.12 -4.60 36.45
C GLN A 154 4.81 -5.13 35.87
N SER A 155 4.78 -6.43 35.58
CA SER A 155 3.62 -7.09 34.95
C SER A 155 2.36 -6.93 35.80
N ARG A 156 1.24 -6.47 35.18
CA ARG A 156 -0.10 -6.76 35.71
C ARG A 156 -0.52 -8.11 35.15
N VAL A 157 -1.11 -8.93 36.02
CA VAL A 157 -1.62 -10.27 35.67
C VAL A 157 -2.91 -10.09 34.83
N LEU A 158 -2.75 -9.79 33.54
CA LEU A 158 -3.80 -9.92 32.53
C LEU A 158 -3.29 -11.00 31.56
N GLU A 159 -3.97 -12.12 31.50
CA GLU A 159 -3.65 -13.15 30.51
C GLU A 159 -3.93 -12.62 29.11
N THR A 160 -2.96 -12.77 28.21
CA THR A 160 -3.18 -12.50 26.79
C THR A 160 -4.14 -13.54 26.22
N LYS A 161 -5.31 -13.12 25.76
CA LYS A 161 -6.29 -13.99 25.09
C LYS A 161 -6.30 -13.71 23.61
N ILE A 162 -5.87 -14.68 22.80
CA ILE A 162 -6.04 -14.68 21.35
C ILE A 162 -7.22 -15.61 21.04
N PRO A 163 -8.32 -15.12 20.44
CA PRO A 163 -9.45 -15.96 20.06
C PRO A 163 -9.02 -17.10 19.13
N GLY A 164 -9.40 -18.35 19.46
CA GLY A 164 -8.93 -19.55 18.75
C GLY A 164 -9.37 -19.65 17.28
N GLU A 165 -10.51 -19.07 16.93
CA GLU A 165 -11.00 -19.01 15.53
C GLU A 165 -10.08 -18.22 14.60
N ILE A 166 -9.35 -17.27 15.15
CA ILE A 166 -8.39 -16.45 14.41
C ILE A 166 -7.15 -17.25 14.04
N LEU A 167 -6.75 -18.18 14.91
CA LEU A 167 -5.61 -19.05 14.68
C LEU A 167 -5.83 -20.03 13.51
N SER A 168 -7.09 -20.39 13.22
CA SER A 168 -7.41 -21.30 12.11
C SER A 168 -7.28 -20.66 10.72
N THR A 169 -7.48 -19.36 10.60
CA THR A 169 -7.29 -18.59 9.34
C THR A 169 -5.80 -18.46 8.97
N ARG A 170 -4.92 -18.84 9.88
CA ARG A 170 -3.48 -18.67 9.89
C ARG A 170 -2.71 -19.50 8.88
N ALA A 171 -3.26 -20.65 8.48
CA ALA A 171 -2.40 -21.77 8.09
C ALA A 171 -1.79 -21.67 6.68
N ASN A 172 -2.37 -20.96 5.69
CA ASN A 172 -2.10 -21.29 4.29
C ASN A 172 -1.66 -20.16 3.36
N PHE A 173 -1.50 -18.90 3.83
CA PHE A 173 -1.17 -17.79 2.93
C PHE A 173 0.21 -17.18 3.23
N GLY A 174 1.19 -17.48 2.38
CA GLY A 174 2.44 -16.72 2.30
C GLY A 174 3.33 -16.74 3.56
N GLN A 175 3.27 -17.77 4.39
CA GLN A 175 4.05 -17.85 5.65
C GLN A 175 5.56 -17.63 5.44
N ASN A 176 6.11 -18.18 4.37
CA ASN A 176 7.54 -18.08 4.06
C ASN A 176 7.92 -16.75 3.41
N LEU A 177 6.95 -16.04 2.80
CA LEU A 177 7.21 -14.80 2.09
C LEU A 177 7.22 -13.57 3.00
N TRP A 178 6.33 -13.54 4.02
CA TRP A 178 6.10 -12.36 4.87
C TRP A 178 6.11 -12.72 6.36
N PRO A 179 7.29 -12.92 6.99
CA PRO A 179 7.39 -13.11 8.45
C PRO A 179 6.88 -11.89 9.22
N GLY A 180 6.04 -12.08 10.25
CA GLY A 180 5.33 -11.00 10.94
C GLY A 180 6.12 -10.31 12.06
N ASN A 181 7.46 -10.19 12.00
CA ASN A 181 8.23 -9.64 13.11
C ASN A 181 9.11 -8.44 12.73
N HIS A 182 9.28 -7.52 13.69
CA HIS A 182 10.08 -6.31 13.53
C HIS A 182 11.55 -6.59 13.20
N LYS A 183 12.13 -7.65 13.77
CA LYS A 183 13.53 -8.02 13.49
C LYS A 183 13.73 -8.30 12.00
N HIS A 184 12.84 -9.09 11.39
CA HIS A 184 12.93 -9.38 9.96
C HIS A 184 12.77 -8.10 9.10
N ALA A 185 11.85 -7.20 9.46
CA ALA A 185 11.70 -5.91 8.78
C ALA A 185 12.98 -5.07 8.90
N GLY A 186 13.61 -5.07 10.08
CA GLY A 186 14.90 -4.42 10.32
C GLY A 186 16.04 -5.04 9.51
N ASP A 187 16.11 -6.38 9.42
CA ASP A 187 17.09 -7.11 8.65
C ASP A 187 16.95 -6.82 7.14
N LEU A 188 15.69 -6.73 6.63
CA LEU A 188 15.42 -6.32 5.24
C LEU A 188 15.91 -4.89 4.97
N LEU A 189 15.60 -3.95 5.87
CA LEU A 189 16.07 -2.57 5.74
C LEU A 189 17.60 -2.50 5.74
N GLU A 190 18.26 -3.19 6.66
CA GLU A 190 19.71 -3.24 6.76
C GLU A 190 20.35 -3.83 5.49
N THR A 191 19.83 -4.97 5.01
CA THR A 191 20.30 -5.60 3.77
C THR A 191 20.13 -4.67 2.56
N PHE A 192 19.02 -3.95 2.50
CA PHE A 192 18.75 -3.00 1.43
C PHE A 192 19.71 -1.80 1.49
N LEU A 193 19.89 -1.20 2.66
CA LEU A 193 20.75 -0.03 2.84
C LEU A 193 22.23 -0.35 2.59
N ASN A 194 22.71 -1.55 2.96
CA ASN A 194 24.11 -1.92 2.82
C ASN A 194 24.46 -2.51 1.45
N GLY A 195 23.49 -2.97 0.65
CA GLY A 195 23.79 -3.70 -0.57
C GLY A 195 23.10 -3.22 -1.85
N LYS A 196 21.95 -2.52 -1.75
CA LYS A 196 21.09 -2.25 -2.90
C LYS A 196 20.81 -0.76 -3.10
N ILE A 197 20.87 0.04 -2.05
CA ILE A 197 20.42 1.45 -2.05
C ILE A 197 21.16 2.29 -3.11
N ASP A 198 22.46 2.08 -3.30
CA ASP A 198 23.27 2.86 -4.23
C ASP A 198 22.81 2.70 -5.69
N ARG A 199 22.29 1.53 -6.03
CA ARG A 199 21.79 1.20 -7.36
C ARG A 199 20.28 1.34 -7.50
N TYR A 200 19.58 1.67 -6.41
CA TYR A 200 18.12 1.70 -6.37
C TYR A 200 17.51 2.57 -7.47
N HIS A 201 18.06 3.74 -7.75
CA HIS A 201 17.57 4.64 -8.79
C HIS A 201 17.60 4.01 -10.21
N ASN A 202 18.56 3.10 -10.46
CA ASN A 202 18.68 2.39 -11.73
C ASN A 202 17.90 1.06 -11.75
N GLU A 203 17.86 0.32 -10.62
CA GLU A 203 17.36 -1.05 -10.56
C GLU A 203 15.86 -1.14 -10.15
N ARG A 204 15.32 -0.09 -9.53
CA ARG A 204 13.95 -0.08 -8.98
C ARG A 204 12.83 -0.39 -9.97
N ASP A 205 13.09 -0.24 -11.24
CA ASP A 205 12.08 -0.42 -12.30
C ASP A 205 12.11 -1.81 -12.95
N PHE A 206 13.11 -2.64 -12.65
CA PHE A 206 13.31 -3.95 -13.24
C PHE A 206 12.75 -5.06 -12.32
N PRO A 207 11.62 -5.70 -12.68
CA PRO A 207 10.96 -6.67 -11.80
C PRO A 207 11.75 -7.97 -11.61
N ALA A 208 12.61 -8.36 -12.56
CA ALA A 208 13.51 -9.52 -12.43
C ALA A 208 14.67 -9.26 -11.47
N THR A 209 14.95 -7.99 -11.15
CA THR A 209 16.06 -7.61 -10.28
C THR A 209 15.59 -7.47 -8.84
N ASP A 210 16.30 -8.10 -7.89
CA ASP A 210 16.03 -7.91 -6.46
C ASP A 210 16.59 -6.56 -5.97
N GLY A 211 16.13 -5.45 -6.60
CA GLY A 211 16.58 -4.08 -6.39
C GLY A 211 15.74 -3.26 -5.40
N THR A 212 14.66 -3.83 -4.83
CA THR A 212 13.75 -3.10 -3.93
C THR A 212 13.91 -3.52 -2.48
N SER A 213 13.45 -2.67 -1.54
CA SER A 213 13.52 -2.96 -0.09
C SER A 213 12.51 -4.00 0.39
N LYS A 214 11.42 -4.23 -0.36
CA LYS A 214 10.28 -5.10 0.01
C LYS A 214 9.66 -4.78 1.38
N LEU A 215 9.77 -3.53 1.84
CA LEU A 215 9.27 -3.08 3.15
C LEU A 215 7.79 -2.67 3.15
N SER A 216 7.15 -2.60 1.99
CA SER A 216 5.75 -2.12 1.91
C SER A 216 4.76 -2.88 2.79
N PRO A 217 4.80 -4.23 2.96
CA PRO A 217 3.92 -4.91 3.91
C PRO A 217 4.13 -4.47 5.35
N TYR A 218 5.39 -4.32 5.76
CA TYR A 218 5.77 -3.94 7.13
C TYR A 218 5.41 -2.49 7.46
N LEU A 219 5.55 -1.59 6.48
CA LEU A 219 5.12 -0.19 6.59
C LEU A 219 3.59 -0.08 6.64
N SER A 220 2.85 -0.91 5.89
CA SER A 220 1.39 -0.87 5.82
C SER A 220 0.70 -1.27 7.13
N LEU A 221 1.33 -2.09 7.96
CA LEU A 221 0.85 -2.49 9.28
C LEU A 221 1.63 -1.84 10.45
N GLY A 222 2.57 -0.94 10.15
CA GLY A 222 3.36 -0.27 11.18
C GLY A 222 4.33 -1.17 11.94
N VAL A 223 4.74 -2.30 11.35
CA VAL A 223 5.76 -3.21 11.93
C VAL A 223 7.12 -2.52 11.98
N ILE A 224 7.40 -1.67 10.99
CA ILE A 224 8.55 -0.76 10.98
C ILE A 224 8.05 0.67 10.76
N SER A 225 8.66 1.64 11.46
CA SER A 225 8.28 3.05 11.33
C SER A 225 8.89 3.69 10.07
N PRO A 226 8.14 4.51 9.31
CA PRO A 226 8.73 5.29 8.23
C PRO A 226 9.77 6.30 8.74
N ARG A 227 9.68 6.74 9.99
CA ARG A 227 10.69 7.60 10.63
C ARG A 227 11.98 6.83 10.89
N GLU A 228 11.92 5.57 11.32
CA GLU A 228 13.08 4.69 11.45
C GLU A 228 13.76 4.47 10.09
N CYS A 229 12.98 4.20 9.05
CA CYS A 229 13.48 4.06 7.69
C CYS A 229 14.23 5.32 7.22
N LEU A 230 13.65 6.48 7.45
CA LEU A 230 14.25 7.78 7.11
C LEU A 230 15.52 8.05 7.91
N GLU A 231 15.50 7.85 9.23
CA GLU A 231 16.64 8.07 10.12
C GLU A 231 17.86 7.24 9.71
N ARG A 232 17.64 5.94 9.40
CA ARG A 232 18.71 5.04 8.94
C ARG A 232 19.27 5.46 7.57
N ALA A 233 18.42 5.85 6.62
CA ALA A 233 18.84 6.34 5.32
C ALA A 233 19.66 7.65 5.44
N GLN A 234 19.21 8.59 6.27
CA GLN A 234 19.93 9.84 6.53
C GLN A 234 21.27 9.60 7.25
N THR A 235 21.34 8.64 8.16
CA THR A 235 22.58 8.27 8.84
C THR A 235 23.59 7.74 7.82
N LEU A 236 23.15 6.85 6.93
CA LEU A 236 24.02 6.33 5.86
C LEU A 236 24.53 7.47 4.94
N GLN A 237 23.65 8.41 4.57
CA GLN A 237 24.03 9.55 3.73
C GLN A 237 25.10 10.45 4.37
N ARG A 238 25.02 10.64 5.71
CA ARG A 238 26.01 11.44 6.47
C ARG A 238 27.36 10.74 6.63
N THR A 239 27.35 9.41 6.75
CA THR A 239 28.59 8.62 6.91
C THR A 239 29.32 8.41 5.58
N ASN A 240 28.59 8.30 4.48
CA ASN A 240 29.14 8.20 3.14
C ASN A 240 29.42 9.59 2.57
N SER A 241 30.49 10.23 2.98
CA SER A 241 30.90 11.62 2.66
C SER A 241 31.15 11.89 1.15
N ILE A 242 30.78 11.00 0.25
CA ILE A 242 31.11 11.06 -1.17
C ILE A 242 29.81 11.10 -1.99
N ASN A 243 29.42 12.28 -2.44
CA ASN A 243 28.33 12.63 -3.36
C ASN A 243 26.89 12.36 -2.87
N PRO A 244 25.93 13.19 -3.27
CA PRO A 244 24.51 12.89 -3.07
C PRO A 244 24.22 11.52 -3.68
N ASN A 245 23.78 10.56 -2.86
CA ASN A 245 23.43 9.24 -3.35
C ASN A 245 22.03 9.28 -3.96
N ASP A 246 21.94 9.29 -5.29
CA ASP A 246 20.70 9.31 -6.05
C ASP A 246 19.75 8.16 -5.64
N GLY A 247 20.30 7.03 -5.22
CA GLY A 247 19.55 5.89 -4.72
C GLY A 247 18.82 6.20 -3.40
N ILE A 248 19.51 6.83 -2.44
CA ILE A 248 18.91 7.25 -1.15
C ILE A 248 17.82 8.28 -1.41
N GLU A 249 18.09 9.31 -2.20
CA GLU A 249 17.07 10.34 -2.51
C GLU A 249 15.86 9.74 -3.21
N THR A 250 16.09 8.84 -4.15
CA THR A 250 15.01 8.14 -4.87
C THR A 250 14.19 7.28 -3.92
N TRP A 251 14.83 6.52 -3.02
CA TRP A 251 14.11 5.69 -2.07
C TRP A 251 13.34 6.48 -1.01
N VAL A 252 13.94 7.54 -0.47
CA VAL A 252 13.25 8.48 0.43
C VAL A 252 12.02 9.09 -0.24
N SER A 253 12.09 9.36 -1.56
CA SER A 253 10.93 9.84 -2.32
C SER A 253 9.75 8.87 -2.29
N GLU A 254 9.97 7.56 -2.15
CA GLU A 254 8.87 6.58 -2.01
C GLU A 254 8.17 6.69 -0.65
N LEU A 255 8.92 7.00 0.43
CA LEU A 255 8.32 7.30 1.73
C LEU A 255 7.49 8.61 1.67
N ILE A 256 7.99 9.60 0.91
CA ILE A 256 7.29 10.87 0.71
C ILE A 256 6.02 10.68 -0.14
N TRP A 257 6.03 9.80 -1.16
CA TRP A 257 4.83 9.44 -1.92
C TRP A 257 3.74 8.83 -1.04
N ARG A 258 4.12 7.98 -0.07
CA ARG A 258 3.19 7.40 0.90
C ARG A 258 2.54 8.48 1.77
N ASP A 259 3.34 9.41 2.31
CA ASP A 259 2.83 10.57 3.05
C ASP A 259 1.92 11.43 2.17
N PHE A 260 2.34 11.73 0.94
CA PHE A 260 1.58 12.57 0.00
C PHE A 260 0.18 12.02 -0.28
N TYR A 261 0.06 10.74 -0.64
CA TYR A 261 -1.26 10.15 -0.90
C TYR A 261 -2.15 10.13 0.34
N THR A 262 -1.56 9.93 1.53
CA THR A 262 -2.33 10.00 2.78
C THR A 262 -2.77 11.43 3.11
N HIS A 263 -1.93 12.45 2.85
CA HIS A 263 -2.34 13.86 2.96
C HIS A 263 -3.49 14.19 2.01
N VAL A 264 -3.40 13.75 0.76
CA VAL A 264 -4.48 13.93 -0.24
C VAL A 264 -5.77 13.27 0.22
N LEU A 265 -5.72 12.03 0.71
CA LEU A 265 -6.88 11.29 1.23
C LEU A 265 -7.51 12.02 2.42
N ALA A 266 -6.71 12.39 3.42
CA ALA A 266 -7.19 13.01 4.65
C ALA A 266 -7.93 14.34 4.42
N GLN A 267 -7.56 15.06 3.37
CA GLN A 267 -8.11 16.36 3.00
C GLN A 267 -9.25 16.28 1.98
N ASN A 268 -9.51 15.09 1.41
CA ASN A 268 -10.52 14.90 0.37
C ASN A 268 -11.41 13.68 0.69
N SER A 269 -12.38 13.85 1.59
CA SER A 269 -13.27 12.78 2.05
C SER A 269 -14.05 12.07 0.92
N ARG A 270 -14.23 12.74 -0.23
CA ARG A 270 -14.86 12.14 -1.41
C ARG A 270 -14.10 10.91 -1.93
N ILE A 271 -12.76 10.90 -1.79
CA ILE A 271 -11.90 9.80 -2.21
C ILE A 271 -12.25 8.53 -1.42
N SER A 272 -12.43 8.63 -0.10
CA SER A 272 -12.85 7.50 0.75
C SER A 272 -14.24 6.95 0.38
N ARG A 273 -15.05 7.72 -0.34
CA ARG A 273 -16.37 7.30 -0.84
C ARG A 273 -16.33 6.76 -2.28
N GLY A 274 -15.17 6.34 -2.76
CA GLY A 274 -14.99 5.82 -4.11
C GLY A 274 -15.19 6.87 -5.22
N ARG A 275 -15.01 8.16 -4.92
CA ARG A 275 -15.10 9.25 -5.89
C ARG A 275 -13.73 9.65 -6.41
N ALA A 276 -13.68 10.09 -7.66
CA ALA A 276 -12.44 10.57 -8.25
C ALA A 276 -11.98 11.88 -7.59
N PHE A 277 -10.67 12.11 -7.50
CA PHE A 277 -10.11 13.40 -7.06
C PHE A 277 -10.55 14.52 -7.99
N LYS A 278 -10.44 14.32 -9.32
CA LYS A 278 -11.01 15.20 -10.33
C LYS A 278 -12.49 14.91 -10.50
N ALA A 279 -13.33 15.71 -9.86
CA ALA A 279 -14.77 15.45 -9.69
C ALA A 279 -15.52 15.22 -11.00
N GLU A 280 -15.13 15.96 -12.06
CA GLU A 280 -15.71 15.83 -13.39
C GLU A 280 -15.56 14.44 -13.97
N THR A 281 -14.46 13.74 -13.65
CA THR A 281 -14.19 12.39 -14.18
C THR A 281 -15.07 11.29 -13.57
N ASP A 282 -15.85 11.59 -12.53
CA ASP A 282 -16.90 10.66 -12.05
C ASP A 282 -17.99 10.41 -13.11
N LYS A 283 -18.15 11.32 -14.09
CA LYS A 283 -19.10 11.20 -15.19
C LYS A 283 -18.59 10.36 -16.37
N MET A 284 -17.34 9.88 -16.30
CA MET A 284 -16.75 9.08 -17.37
C MET A 284 -17.53 7.78 -17.58
N GLN A 285 -17.92 7.53 -18.84
CA GLN A 285 -18.59 6.29 -19.22
C GLN A 285 -17.57 5.21 -19.54
N TRP A 286 -17.22 4.41 -18.51
CA TRP A 286 -16.30 3.29 -18.64
C TRP A 286 -16.93 2.10 -19.35
N ASN A 287 -16.11 1.22 -19.95
CA ASN A 287 -16.56 -0.04 -20.49
C ASN A 287 -17.09 -0.95 -19.38
N VAL A 288 -18.17 -1.66 -19.67
CA VAL A 288 -18.69 -2.75 -18.87
C VAL A 288 -18.46 -4.04 -19.68
N ASN A 289 -17.34 -4.71 -19.44
CA ASN A 289 -16.98 -5.97 -20.08
C ASN A 289 -16.40 -6.90 -19.03
N GLU A 290 -17.22 -7.86 -18.58
CA GLU A 290 -16.85 -8.77 -17.50
C GLU A 290 -15.79 -9.78 -17.95
N GLU A 291 -15.88 -10.30 -19.18
CA GLU A 291 -14.89 -11.21 -19.75
C GLU A 291 -13.50 -10.59 -19.79
N TRP A 292 -13.40 -9.33 -20.25
CA TRP A 292 -12.14 -8.62 -20.28
C TRP A 292 -11.56 -8.37 -18.90
N PHE A 293 -12.42 -8.03 -17.92
CA PHE A 293 -12.01 -7.85 -16.54
C PHE A 293 -11.48 -9.15 -15.95
N GLU A 294 -12.19 -10.26 -16.14
CA GLU A 294 -11.78 -11.57 -15.61
C GLU A 294 -10.45 -12.05 -16.23
N ARG A 295 -10.28 -11.91 -17.55
CA ARG A 295 -9.03 -12.27 -18.21
C ARG A 295 -7.86 -11.44 -17.67
N TRP A 296 -8.06 -10.13 -17.48
CA TRP A 296 -7.07 -9.27 -16.83
C TRP A 296 -6.79 -9.74 -15.40
N ALA A 297 -7.80 -9.97 -14.60
CA ALA A 297 -7.68 -10.38 -13.22
C ALA A 297 -6.93 -11.71 -13.04
N LYS A 298 -7.13 -12.67 -13.96
CA LYS A 298 -6.45 -13.97 -13.95
C LYS A 298 -5.03 -13.93 -14.53
N GLY A 299 -4.64 -12.87 -15.24
CA GLY A 299 -3.38 -12.82 -15.99
C GLY A 299 -3.42 -13.71 -17.23
N GLU A 300 -4.48 -13.53 -18.04
CA GLU A 300 -4.80 -14.26 -19.27
C GLU A 300 -5.10 -13.29 -20.44
N THR A 301 -4.47 -12.12 -20.43
CA THR A 301 -4.72 -11.07 -21.44
C THR A 301 -4.06 -11.36 -22.78
N GLY A 302 -3.06 -12.25 -22.81
CA GLY A 302 -2.19 -12.48 -23.96
C GLY A 302 -1.09 -11.42 -24.12
N PHE A 303 -0.88 -10.57 -23.10
CA PHE A 303 0.23 -9.62 -23.01
C PHE A 303 1.15 -10.06 -21.87
N PRO A 304 2.28 -10.73 -22.14
CA PRO A 304 3.05 -11.44 -21.13
C PRO A 304 3.46 -10.63 -19.91
N ILE A 305 3.87 -9.38 -20.08
CA ILE A 305 4.27 -8.51 -18.94
C ILE A 305 3.08 -8.13 -18.04
N VAL A 306 1.87 -7.99 -18.62
CA VAL A 306 0.63 -7.74 -17.87
C VAL A 306 0.25 -8.99 -17.09
N ASP A 307 0.26 -10.14 -17.78
CA ASP A 307 -0.12 -11.44 -17.22
C ASP A 307 0.84 -11.87 -16.10
N ALA A 308 2.14 -11.70 -16.31
CA ALA A 308 3.16 -11.97 -15.29
C ALA A 308 2.94 -11.11 -14.03
N GLY A 309 2.64 -9.82 -14.21
CA GLY A 309 2.32 -8.94 -13.08
C GLY A 309 1.08 -9.39 -12.31
N MET A 310 0.00 -9.76 -13.00
CA MET A 310 -1.24 -10.23 -12.35
C MET A 310 -1.06 -11.58 -11.68
N ARG A 311 -0.30 -12.52 -12.27
CA ARG A 311 0.02 -13.82 -11.66
C ARG A 311 0.90 -13.67 -10.42
N GLN A 312 1.90 -12.77 -10.43
CA GLN A 312 2.68 -12.44 -9.23
C GLN A 312 1.75 -11.96 -8.10
N LEU A 313 0.84 -11.03 -8.39
CA LEU A 313 -0.12 -10.54 -7.40
C LEU A 313 -0.98 -11.66 -6.82
N ASN A 314 -1.55 -12.49 -7.69
CA ASN A 314 -2.48 -13.54 -7.30
C ASN A 314 -1.80 -14.64 -6.46
N THR A 315 -0.53 -14.93 -6.73
CA THR A 315 0.22 -16.00 -6.07
C THR A 315 0.85 -15.56 -4.77
N THR A 316 1.44 -14.34 -4.75
CA THR A 316 2.28 -13.88 -3.63
C THR A 316 1.59 -12.86 -2.73
N GLY A 317 0.49 -12.27 -3.18
CA GLY A 317 -0.13 -11.11 -2.53
C GLY A 317 0.69 -9.81 -2.67
N TRP A 318 1.72 -9.82 -3.52
CA TRP A 318 2.57 -8.66 -3.75
C TRP A 318 2.83 -8.46 -5.25
N MET A 319 3.01 -7.23 -5.67
CA MET A 319 3.37 -6.92 -7.05
C MET A 319 4.40 -5.80 -7.06
N HIS A 320 5.44 -5.97 -7.89
CA HIS A 320 6.45 -4.94 -8.12
C HIS A 320 5.82 -3.62 -8.62
N ASN A 321 6.29 -2.46 -8.16
CA ASN A 321 5.67 -1.16 -8.46
C ASN A 321 5.52 -0.89 -9.97
N ARG A 322 6.54 -1.19 -10.78
CA ARG A 322 6.47 -1.01 -12.25
C ARG A 322 5.31 -1.78 -12.86
N LEU A 323 5.06 -2.99 -12.37
CA LEU A 323 3.97 -3.83 -12.84
C LEU A 323 2.61 -3.30 -12.40
N ARG A 324 2.50 -2.73 -11.18
CA ARG A 324 1.25 -2.05 -10.75
C ARG A 324 0.86 -0.94 -11.73
N MET A 325 1.84 -0.17 -12.20
CA MET A 325 1.62 0.89 -13.20
C MET A 325 1.23 0.32 -14.57
N ILE A 326 1.87 -0.76 -15.02
CA ILE A 326 1.61 -1.37 -16.33
C ILE A 326 0.21 -2.01 -16.33
N THR A 327 -0.09 -2.84 -15.34
CA THR A 327 -1.36 -3.58 -15.26
C THR A 327 -2.57 -2.68 -15.03
N SER A 328 -2.42 -1.61 -14.22
CA SER A 328 -3.48 -0.64 -13.98
C SER A 328 -3.74 0.25 -15.22
N GLN A 329 -2.70 0.67 -15.94
CA GLN A 329 -2.90 1.39 -17.19
C GLN A 329 -3.46 0.49 -18.29
N PHE A 330 -3.11 -0.80 -18.31
CA PHE A 330 -3.73 -1.73 -19.25
C PHE A 330 -5.24 -1.80 -19.03
N LEU A 331 -5.68 -1.99 -17.76
CA LEU A 331 -7.11 -2.01 -17.44
C LEU A 331 -7.81 -0.70 -17.79
N THR A 332 -7.25 0.44 -17.38
CA THR A 332 -7.95 1.74 -17.45
C THR A 332 -7.80 2.45 -18.78
N LYS A 333 -6.74 2.18 -19.54
CA LYS A 333 -6.42 2.89 -20.80
C LYS A 333 -6.61 2.03 -22.05
N HIS A 334 -6.33 0.72 -21.98
CA HIS A 334 -6.53 -0.17 -23.12
C HIS A 334 -7.89 -0.86 -23.07
N LEU A 335 -8.27 -1.43 -21.93
CA LEU A 335 -9.60 -2.03 -21.77
C LEU A 335 -10.68 -1.00 -21.47
N PHE A 336 -10.30 0.20 -21.07
CA PHE A 336 -11.18 1.30 -20.66
C PHE A 336 -12.20 0.88 -19.59
N ILE A 337 -11.80 0.02 -18.66
CA ILE A 337 -12.61 -0.45 -17.53
C ILE A 337 -12.41 0.48 -16.33
N ASP A 338 -13.48 0.70 -15.54
CA ASP A 338 -13.46 1.59 -14.38
C ASP A 338 -12.34 1.21 -13.40
N TRP A 339 -11.49 2.18 -13.10
CA TRP A 339 -10.37 2.04 -12.18
C TRP A 339 -10.78 1.53 -10.81
N ARG A 340 -12.01 1.82 -10.34
CA ARG A 340 -12.52 1.36 -9.05
C ARG A 340 -12.62 -0.17 -8.97
N ARG A 341 -12.86 -0.83 -10.08
CA ARG A 341 -12.87 -2.30 -10.15
C ARG A 341 -11.48 -2.86 -9.93
N GLY A 342 -10.47 -2.28 -10.58
CA GLY A 342 -9.09 -2.67 -10.42
C GLY A 342 -8.55 -2.35 -9.01
N GLU A 343 -8.88 -1.17 -8.48
CA GLU A 343 -8.55 -0.76 -7.11
C GLU A 343 -9.01 -1.79 -6.07
N LYS A 344 -10.30 -2.17 -6.13
CA LYS A 344 -10.89 -3.18 -5.25
C LYS A 344 -10.23 -4.55 -5.42
N TYR A 345 -9.97 -4.94 -6.66
CA TYR A 345 -9.28 -6.20 -6.93
C TYR A 345 -7.89 -6.22 -6.30
N PHE A 346 -7.12 -5.16 -6.45
CA PHE A 346 -5.80 -5.05 -5.82
C PHE A 346 -5.89 -5.12 -4.30
N LEU A 347 -6.77 -4.36 -3.65
CA LEU A 347 -6.97 -4.44 -2.20
C LEU A 347 -7.32 -5.86 -1.75
N SER A 348 -8.12 -6.59 -2.53
CA SER A 348 -8.51 -7.97 -2.23
C SER A 348 -7.39 -9.01 -2.40
N ARG A 349 -6.23 -8.62 -2.93
CA ARG A 349 -5.08 -9.50 -3.16
C ARG A 349 -3.82 -9.05 -2.41
N LEU A 350 -3.59 -7.73 -2.30
CA LEU A 350 -2.34 -7.18 -1.77
C LEU A 350 -2.14 -7.44 -0.28
N VAL A 351 -0.97 -7.93 0.10
CA VAL A 351 -0.49 -8.01 1.48
C VAL A 351 -0.18 -6.63 2.05
N ASP A 352 0.29 -5.73 1.20
CA ASP A 352 0.62 -4.33 1.52
C ASP A 352 -0.50 -3.35 1.15
N GLY A 353 -1.73 -3.85 0.93
CA GLY A 353 -2.87 -3.04 0.53
C GLY A 353 -3.17 -1.93 1.54
N GLU A 354 -2.71 -0.71 1.25
CA GLU A 354 -3.03 0.51 1.97
C GLU A 354 -3.94 1.38 1.10
N PHE A 355 -5.05 1.85 1.66
CA PHE A 355 -6.08 2.52 0.88
C PHE A 355 -5.57 3.78 0.16
N ALA A 356 -4.84 4.67 0.85
CA ALA A 356 -4.38 5.92 0.26
C ALA A 356 -3.43 5.71 -0.92
N ALA A 357 -2.42 4.84 -0.76
CA ALA A 357 -1.45 4.55 -1.80
C ALA A 357 -2.07 3.77 -2.98
N ASN A 358 -2.94 2.79 -2.70
CA ASN A 358 -3.62 2.02 -3.74
C ASN A 358 -4.57 2.91 -4.55
N ASN A 359 -5.45 3.67 -3.88
CA ASN A 359 -6.37 4.60 -4.53
C ASN A 359 -5.63 5.66 -5.36
N GLY A 360 -4.60 6.29 -4.76
CA GLY A 360 -3.79 7.29 -5.45
C GLY A 360 -3.13 6.75 -6.71
N GLY A 361 -2.53 5.56 -6.65
CA GLY A 361 -1.90 4.89 -7.78
C GLY A 361 -2.89 4.52 -8.90
N TRP A 362 -4.07 4.02 -8.55
CA TRP A 362 -5.14 3.72 -9.50
C TRP A 362 -5.67 4.96 -10.19
N GLN A 363 -5.94 6.03 -9.43
CA GLN A 363 -6.40 7.29 -10.00
C GLN A 363 -5.31 8.00 -10.82
N TRP A 364 -4.03 7.85 -10.42
CA TRP A 364 -2.91 8.31 -11.24
C TRP A 364 -2.90 7.62 -12.61
N SER A 365 -3.03 6.30 -12.64
CA SER A 365 -3.06 5.51 -13.87
C SER A 365 -4.26 5.83 -14.75
N ALA A 366 -5.42 6.06 -14.15
CA ALA A 366 -6.68 6.36 -14.85
C ALA A 366 -6.81 7.82 -15.32
N SER A 367 -5.87 8.72 -14.98
CA SER A 367 -5.93 10.17 -15.23
C SER A 367 -7.03 10.93 -14.47
N THR A 368 -7.58 10.33 -13.42
CA THR A 368 -8.69 10.87 -12.59
C THR A 368 -8.23 11.46 -11.26
N GLY A 369 -6.95 11.24 -10.91
CA GLY A 369 -6.37 11.57 -9.62
C GLY A 369 -5.64 12.89 -9.55
N THR A 370 -5.06 13.11 -8.37
CA THR A 370 -4.09 14.19 -8.14
C THR A 370 -2.78 13.83 -8.85
N ASP A 371 -2.10 14.84 -9.41
CA ASP A 371 -0.83 14.69 -10.13
C ASP A 371 -0.83 13.52 -11.17
N ALA A 372 -2.00 13.21 -11.69
CA ALA A 372 -2.22 12.03 -12.50
C ALA A 372 -1.55 12.13 -13.88
N VAL A 373 -1.13 10.99 -14.40
CA VAL A 373 -0.58 10.90 -15.76
C VAL A 373 -1.60 11.44 -16.76
N PRO A 374 -1.19 12.27 -17.75
CA PRO A 374 -2.10 12.74 -18.79
C PRO A 374 -2.78 11.61 -19.55
N TYR A 375 -4.06 11.77 -19.89
CA TYR A 375 -4.86 10.68 -20.49
C TYR A 375 -4.26 10.13 -21.80
N PHE A 376 -3.57 10.96 -22.58
CA PHE A 376 -2.93 10.57 -23.84
C PHE A 376 -1.61 9.82 -23.66
N ARG A 377 -1.01 9.84 -22.46
CA ARG A 377 0.17 9.03 -22.12
C ARG A 377 -0.28 7.66 -21.67
N MET A 378 -0.22 6.71 -22.58
CA MET A 378 -0.55 5.30 -22.34
C MET A 378 0.70 4.46 -22.45
N PHE A 379 0.91 3.58 -21.48
CA PHE A 379 1.97 2.59 -21.58
C PHE A 379 1.60 1.56 -22.64
N ASN A 380 2.49 1.35 -23.61
CA ASN A 380 2.39 0.21 -24.48
C ASN A 380 3.01 -1.00 -23.77
N PRO A 381 2.25 -2.06 -23.40
CA PRO A 381 2.77 -3.18 -22.62
C PRO A 381 3.95 -3.89 -23.31
N LEU A 382 3.99 -3.97 -24.62
CA LEU A 382 5.09 -4.58 -25.38
C LEU A 382 6.38 -3.76 -25.20
N ARG A 383 6.29 -2.43 -25.32
CA ARG A 383 7.43 -1.53 -25.09
C ARG A 383 7.87 -1.52 -23.60
N GLN A 384 6.94 -1.71 -22.67
CA GLN A 384 7.29 -1.86 -21.26
C GLN A 384 8.04 -3.16 -21.01
N SER A 385 7.64 -4.25 -21.67
CA SER A 385 8.35 -5.54 -21.62
C SER A 385 9.76 -5.40 -22.17
N GLU A 386 9.93 -4.86 -23.38
CA GLU A 386 11.26 -4.61 -23.99
C GLU A 386 12.20 -3.80 -23.08
N ARG A 387 11.65 -2.83 -22.34
CA ARG A 387 12.44 -1.93 -21.50
C ARG A 387 12.78 -2.51 -20.13
N PHE A 388 11.85 -3.18 -19.47
CA PHE A 388 11.95 -3.52 -18.05
C PHE A 388 12.12 -5.02 -17.78
N ASP A 389 11.94 -5.86 -18.80
CA ASP A 389 12.21 -7.30 -18.76
C ASP A 389 12.72 -7.75 -20.15
N PRO A 390 13.86 -7.17 -20.64
CA PRO A 390 14.29 -7.33 -22.03
C PRO A 390 14.63 -8.77 -22.42
N ASP A 391 15.10 -9.56 -21.49
CA ASP A 391 15.38 -10.99 -21.67
C ASP A 391 14.21 -11.90 -21.27
N GLY A 392 13.14 -11.35 -20.69
CA GLY A 392 11.94 -12.06 -20.28
C GLY A 392 12.13 -12.94 -19.04
N SER A 393 13.13 -12.67 -18.22
CA SER A 393 13.43 -13.44 -17.00
C SER A 393 12.28 -13.41 -16.00
N PHE A 394 11.70 -12.23 -15.75
CA PHE A 394 10.54 -12.09 -14.88
C PHE A 394 9.29 -12.78 -15.46
N ILE A 395 9.03 -12.59 -16.76
CA ILE A 395 7.88 -13.21 -17.43
C ILE A 395 7.95 -14.71 -17.30
N ARG A 396 9.11 -15.35 -17.58
CA ARG A 396 9.28 -16.81 -17.48
C ARG A 396 9.12 -17.32 -16.05
N GLU A 397 9.56 -16.56 -15.06
CA GLU A 397 9.38 -16.92 -13.65
C GLU A 397 7.89 -17.00 -13.27
N GLN A 398 7.07 -16.09 -13.81
CA GLN A 398 5.65 -15.98 -13.43
C GLN A 398 4.71 -16.77 -14.37
N ILE A 399 5.16 -17.13 -15.58
CA ILE A 399 4.38 -17.80 -16.61
C ILE A 399 5.12 -19.07 -17.06
N PRO A 400 4.94 -20.21 -16.36
CA PRO A 400 5.67 -21.44 -16.67
C PRO A 400 5.50 -21.94 -18.12
N GLU A 401 4.33 -21.71 -18.71
CA GLU A 401 4.05 -22.06 -20.10
C GLU A 401 4.89 -21.28 -21.14
N LEU A 402 5.58 -20.23 -20.72
CA LEU A 402 6.47 -19.43 -21.55
C LEU A 402 7.96 -19.63 -21.23
N ILE A 403 8.32 -20.67 -20.50
CA ILE A 403 9.71 -20.90 -20.03
C ILE A 403 10.70 -20.95 -21.20
N ASP A 404 10.33 -21.57 -22.32
CA ASP A 404 11.15 -21.73 -23.52
C ASP A 404 10.91 -20.64 -24.58
N ALA A 405 10.06 -19.63 -24.27
CA ALA A 405 9.74 -18.58 -25.23
C ALA A 405 10.95 -17.67 -25.51
N ASN A 406 11.15 -17.33 -26.77
CA ASN A 406 12.17 -16.37 -27.18
C ASN A 406 11.78 -14.95 -26.69
N PRO A 407 12.72 -14.11 -26.25
CA PRO A 407 12.43 -12.71 -25.87
C PRO A 407 11.66 -11.90 -26.92
N LYS A 408 11.84 -12.21 -28.22
CA LYS A 408 11.07 -11.58 -29.31
C LYS A 408 9.55 -11.84 -29.21
N PHE A 409 9.14 -12.96 -28.62
CA PHE A 409 7.74 -13.27 -28.38
C PHE A 409 7.12 -12.27 -27.38
N PHE A 410 7.86 -11.88 -26.35
CA PHE A 410 7.37 -10.94 -25.34
C PHE A 410 7.16 -9.51 -25.88
N ALA A 411 7.88 -9.17 -26.94
CA ALA A 411 7.73 -7.91 -27.67
C ALA A 411 6.65 -7.97 -28.78
N ASN A 412 6.33 -9.18 -29.27
CA ASN A 412 5.31 -9.37 -30.30
C ASN A 412 4.64 -10.76 -30.19
N PRO A 413 3.71 -10.95 -29.25
CA PRO A 413 3.08 -12.24 -28.98
C PRO A 413 2.17 -12.72 -30.13
N THR A 414 1.78 -11.87 -31.05
CA THR A 414 0.95 -12.26 -32.23
C THR A 414 1.73 -12.98 -33.31
N ALA A 415 3.05 -12.82 -33.37
CA ALA A 415 3.88 -13.34 -34.45
C ALA A 415 4.22 -14.85 -34.33
N GLN A 416 3.93 -15.52 -33.20
CA GLN A 416 4.36 -16.89 -32.91
C GLN A 416 3.32 -17.72 -32.14
N ASN A 417 2.04 -17.46 -32.33
CA ASN A 417 0.95 -18.11 -31.57
C ASN A 417 0.92 -19.66 -31.67
N ASP A 418 1.43 -20.23 -32.77
CA ASP A 418 1.38 -21.69 -32.97
C ASP A 418 2.37 -22.49 -32.11
N LEU A 419 3.40 -21.81 -31.56
CA LEU A 419 4.45 -22.45 -30.76
C LEU A 419 4.11 -22.61 -29.28
N PHE A 420 3.19 -21.79 -28.76
CA PHE A 420 2.79 -21.77 -27.35
C PHE A 420 1.27 -21.86 -27.23
N SER A 421 0.69 -22.95 -27.70
CA SER A 421 -0.77 -23.16 -27.76
C SER A 421 -1.48 -23.11 -26.39
N SER A 422 -0.75 -23.27 -25.29
CA SER A 422 -1.29 -23.18 -23.93
C SER A 422 -1.35 -21.73 -23.39
N TYR A 423 -0.64 -20.79 -24.02
CA TYR A 423 -0.70 -19.38 -23.62
C TYR A 423 -1.74 -18.61 -24.46
N PRO A 424 -2.62 -17.78 -23.84
CA PRO A 424 -3.70 -17.14 -24.55
C PRO A 424 -3.21 -16.12 -25.59
N SER A 425 -3.92 -16.02 -26.70
CA SER A 425 -3.72 -14.95 -27.69
C SER A 425 -4.09 -13.59 -27.10
N PRO A 426 -3.44 -12.50 -27.59
CA PRO A 426 -3.80 -11.14 -27.22
C PRO A 426 -5.30 -10.86 -27.37
N MET A 427 -5.92 -10.40 -26.27
CA MET A 427 -7.37 -10.22 -26.20
C MET A 427 -7.86 -8.95 -26.91
N ILE A 428 -6.97 -8.05 -27.30
CA ILE A 428 -7.26 -6.78 -27.96
C ILE A 428 -6.17 -6.43 -28.97
N ASP A 429 -6.50 -5.57 -29.96
CA ASP A 429 -5.53 -4.82 -30.73
C ASP A 429 -5.18 -3.51 -30.00
N LEU A 430 -3.91 -3.35 -29.64
CA LEU A 430 -3.44 -2.19 -28.84
C LEU A 430 -3.60 -0.87 -29.58
N LYS A 431 -3.43 -0.85 -30.91
CA LYS A 431 -3.54 0.38 -31.72
C LYS A 431 -4.99 0.83 -31.78
N GLU A 432 -5.88 -0.11 -32.06
CA GLU A 432 -7.32 0.15 -32.14
C GLU A 432 -7.88 0.63 -30.80
N GLU A 433 -7.58 -0.06 -29.69
CA GLU A 433 -8.08 0.35 -28.39
C GLU A 433 -7.48 1.68 -27.89
N ARG A 434 -6.22 1.96 -28.26
CA ARG A 434 -5.64 3.27 -27.98
C ARG A 434 -6.41 4.39 -28.70
N GLU A 435 -6.74 4.23 -29.97
CA GLU A 435 -7.49 5.22 -30.76
C GLU A 435 -8.92 5.41 -30.21
N ARG A 436 -9.58 4.32 -29.83
CA ARG A 436 -10.90 4.34 -29.18
C ARG A 436 -10.85 5.13 -27.86
N THR A 437 -9.87 4.85 -27.02
CA THR A 437 -9.72 5.54 -25.72
C THR A 437 -9.42 7.02 -25.88
N LEU A 438 -8.54 7.40 -26.82
CA LEU A 438 -8.27 8.82 -27.10
C LEU A 438 -9.53 9.54 -27.58
N THR A 439 -10.33 8.89 -28.43
CA THR A 439 -11.60 9.44 -28.93
C THR A 439 -12.60 9.64 -27.80
N ARG A 440 -12.72 8.66 -26.86
CA ARG A 440 -13.59 8.77 -25.68
C ARG A 440 -13.19 9.92 -24.77
N TRP A 441 -11.91 10.06 -24.46
CA TRP A 441 -11.40 11.16 -23.66
C TRP A 441 -11.61 12.52 -24.34
N LYS A 442 -11.40 12.62 -25.68
CA LYS A 442 -11.66 13.85 -26.42
C LYS A 442 -13.13 14.25 -26.35
N ARG A 443 -14.05 13.30 -26.57
CA ARG A 443 -15.50 13.55 -26.45
C ARG A 443 -15.87 13.98 -25.03
N PHE A 444 -15.36 13.27 -24.02
CA PHE A 444 -15.60 13.59 -22.62
C PHE A 444 -15.14 15.03 -22.29
N ASN A 445 -13.94 15.42 -22.66
CA ASN A 445 -13.43 16.78 -22.43
C ASN A 445 -14.29 17.85 -23.12
N GLN A 446 -14.87 17.56 -24.30
CA GLN A 446 -15.80 18.45 -24.98
C GLN A 446 -17.14 18.62 -24.24
N THR A 447 -17.54 17.68 -23.40
CA THR A 447 -18.75 17.82 -22.56
C THR A 447 -18.52 18.65 -21.30
N LEU A 448 -17.27 18.97 -20.98
CA LEU A 448 -16.88 19.77 -19.81
C LEU A 448 -16.66 21.25 -20.14
N SER A 449 -16.43 21.55 -21.44
CA SER A 449 -16.31 22.90 -21.98
C SER A 449 -17.68 23.48 -22.33
#